data_f79ec9fce0ba2b5c9d7564b47f8074ae
#
_entry.id   f79ec9fce0ba2b5c9d7564b47f8074ae
#
_cell.length_a   1.000
_cell.length_b   1.000
_cell.length_c   1.000
_cell.angle_alpha   90.00
_cell.angle_beta   90.00
_cell.angle_gamma   90.00
#
_symmetry.space_group_name_H-M   'P 1'
#
loop_
_entity.id
_entity.type
_entity.pdbx_description
1 polymer ?
#
loop_
_entity_poly.entity_id
_entity_poly.type
_entity_poly.pdbx_seq_one_letter_code
_entity_poly.pdbx_strand_id
1 'polypeptide(L)'
;STLPVALNAALSVLIIACPCALGLATPTAMMVASGRAAKMGIFFKDYDALEASRKIDTIVLDKTGTVTEGRMALATCIPLFGSTREAVLFNAGALEQGSEHLIGRAIVAAADEELAGLPLPTDFSVTPGLGAQGVVEGRNVAVGRVKFHGEAGTAISEEVRAQCLE
;
A
#
# COMPACT_ATOMS: atom_id res chain seq x y z
N SER A 1 -45.57 -62.21 -10.76
CA SER A 1 -45.40 -60.71 -10.84
C SER A 1 -43.94 -60.33 -10.82
N THR A 2 -43.30 -60.33 -11.99
CA THR A 2 -41.88 -60.00 -12.16
C THR A 2 -41.64 -58.48 -12.20
N LEU A 3 -42.63 -57.67 -12.53
CA LEU A 3 -42.54 -56.26 -12.70
C LEU A 3 -42.13 -55.49 -11.39
N PRO A 4 -42.73 -55.72 -10.21
CA PRO A 4 -42.35 -55.05 -8.98
C PRO A 4 -40.91 -55.39 -8.55
N VAL A 5 -40.47 -56.62 -8.77
CA VAL A 5 -39.09 -57.03 -8.44
C VAL A 5 -38.08 -56.36 -9.38
N ALA A 6 -38.43 -56.35 -10.69
CA ALA A 6 -37.54 -55.61 -11.64
C ALA A 6 -37.48 -54.13 -11.37
N LEU A 7 -38.60 -53.52 -10.99
CA LEU A 7 -38.64 -52.09 -10.65
C LEU A 7 -37.81 -51.76 -9.38
N ASN A 8 -37.95 -52.60 -8.34
CA ASN A 8 -37.14 -52.46 -7.12
C ASN A 8 -35.64 -52.63 -7.39
N ALA A 9 -35.27 -53.61 -8.19
CA ALA A 9 -33.87 -53.81 -8.55
C ALA A 9 -33.31 -52.61 -9.33
N ALA A 10 -34.08 -52.11 -10.29
CA ALA A 10 -33.68 -50.94 -11.07
C ALA A 10 -33.53 -49.65 -10.19
N LEU A 11 -34.50 -49.41 -9.32
CA LEU A 11 -34.44 -48.30 -8.38
C LEU A 11 -33.24 -48.40 -7.40
N SER A 12 -32.98 -49.60 -6.88
CA SER A 12 -31.84 -49.86 -6.01
C SER A 12 -30.50 -49.54 -6.70
N VAL A 13 -30.35 -49.98 -7.95
CA VAL A 13 -29.15 -49.67 -8.74
C VAL A 13 -29.01 -48.17 -8.98
N LEU A 14 -30.10 -47.48 -9.34
CA LEU A 14 -30.07 -46.03 -9.55
C LEU A 14 -29.67 -45.24 -8.28
N ILE A 15 -30.19 -45.64 -7.12
CA ILE A 15 -29.85 -44.98 -5.83
C ILE A 15 -28.40 -45.26 -5.46
N ILE A 16 -27.91 -46.47 -5.59
CA ILE A 16 -26.53 -46.85 -5.28
C ILE A 16 -25.53 -46.23 -6.26
N ALA A 17 -25.89 -46.12 -7.53
CA ALA A 17 -25.07 -45.53 -8.57
C ALA A 17 -24.97 -44.00 -8.48
N CYS A 18 -25.78 -43.35 -7.64
CA CYS A 18 -25.69 -41.93 -7.43
C CYS A 18 -24.40 -41.56 -6.65
N PRO A 19 -23.42 -40.83 -7.21
CA PRO A 19 -22.20 -40.44 -6.51
C PRO A 19 -22.43 -39.25 -5.59
N CYS A 20 -23.61 -39.21 -4.89
CA CYS A 20 -24.04 -38.05 -4.12
C CYS A 20 -23.03 -37.66 -3.04
N ALA A 21 -22.43 -38.65 -2.35
CA ALA A 21 -21.39 -38.39 -1.36
C ALA A 21 -20.11 -37.82 -1.98
N LEU A 22 -19.72 -38.29 -3.14
CA LEU A 22 -18.57 -37.83 -3.89
C LEU A 22 -18.81 -36.41 -4.42
N GLY A 23 -20.01 -36.12 -4.91
CA GLY A 23 -20.40 -34.77 -5.39
C GLY A 23 -20.45 -33.70 -4.29
N LEU A 24 -20.72 -34.12 -3.04
CA LEU A 24 -20.72 -33.20 -1.89
C LEU A 24 -19.33 -33.01 -1.24
N ALA A 25 -18.39 -33.92 -1.49
CA ALA A 25 -17.08 -33.90 -0.86
C ALA A 25 -16.29 -32.61 -1.19
N THR A 26 -16.25 -32.23 -2.46
CA THR A 26 -15.54 -31.03 -2.93
C THR A 26 -16.13 -29.72 -2.36
N PRO A 27 -17.45 -29.44 -2.50
CA PRO A 27 -18.04 -28.24 -1.92
C PRO A 27 -17.86 -28.14 -0.40
N THR A 28 -17.97 -29.26 0.30
CA THR A 28 -17.78 -29.29 1.77
C THR A 28 -16.33 -28.97 2.14
N ALA A 29 -15.37 -29.58 1.47
CA ALA A 29 -13.95 -29.31 1.69
C ALA A 29 -13.61 -27.84 1.42
N MET A 30 -14.15 -27.28 0.33
CA MET A 30 -13.97 -25.85 -0.03
C MET A 30 -14.58 -24.92 1.01
N MET A 31 -15.76 -25.22 1.53
CA MET A 31 -16.41 -24.43 2.57
C MET A 31 -15.56 -24.41 3.85
N VAL A 32 -15.06 -25.56 4.28
CA VAL A 32 -14.20 -25.67 5.47
C VAL A 32 -12.86 -24.94 5.26
N ALA A 33 -12.25 -25.11 4.08
CA ALA A 33 -10.99 -24.45 3.75
C ALA A 33 -11.12 -22.93 3.72
N SER A 34 -12.17 -22.41 3.05
CA SER A 34 -12.48 -20.98 3.00
C SER A 34 -12.77 -20.39 4.40
N GLY A 35 -13.56 -21.11 5.22
CA GLY A 35 -13.84 -20.70 6.58
C GLY A 35 -12.59 -20.64 7.48
N ARG A 36 -11.64 -21.57 7.29
CA ARG A 36 -10.36 -21.57 7.99
C ARG A 36 -9.44 -20.44 7.51
N ALA A 37 -9.39 -20.21 6.20
CA ALA A 37 -8.62 -19.13 5.61
C ALA A 37 -9.13 -17.75 6.07
N ALA A 38 -10.45 -17.56 6.14
CA ALA A 38 -11.06 -16.32 6.62
C ALA A 38 -10.66 -15.99 8.07
N LYS A 39 -10.53 -17.00 8.94
CA LYS A 39 -10.02 -16.83 10.32
C LYS A 39 -8.56 -16.38 10.37
N MET A 40 -7.81 -16.59 9.31
CA MET A 40 -6.42 -16.15 9.13
C MET A 40 -6.31 -14.82 8.36
N GLY A 41 -7.45 -14.18 8.05
CA GLY A 41 -7.50 -12.94 7.25
C GLY A 41 -7.35 -13.15 5.74
N ILE A 42 -7.44 -14.40 5.26
CA ILE A 42 -7.30 -14.74 3.84
C ILE A 42 -8.70 -14.95 3.24
N PHE A 43 -9.04 -14.15 2.24
CA PHE A 43 -10.35 -14.21 1.57
C PHE A 43 -10.19 -14.66 0.13
N PHE A 44 -10.91 -15.71 -0.24
CA PHE A 44 -11.00 -16.16 -1.63
C PHE A 44 -12.23 -15.52 -2.28
N LYS A 45 -12.07 -14.98 -3.47
CA LYS A 45 -13.16 -14.41 -4.26
C LYS A 45 -14.10 -15.50 -4.78
N ASP A 46 -13.52 -16.60 -5.21
CA ASP A 46 -14.24 -17.75 -5.78
C ASP A 46 -13.48 -19.06 -5.52
N TYR A 47 -14.11 -20.17 -5.84
CA TYR A 47 -13.51 -21.50 -5.66
C TYR A 47 -12.44 -21.82 -6.70
N ASP A 48 -12.54 -21.24 -7.89
CA ASP A 48 -11.57 -21.43 -8.99
C ASP A 48 -10.21 -20.86 -8.59
N ALA A 49 -10.18 -19.73 -7.89
CA ALA A 49 -8.97 -19.14 -7.33
C ALA A 49 -8.28 -20.07 -6.32
N LEU A 50 -9.06 -20.73 -5.46
CA LEU A 50 -8.52 -21.68 -4.50
C LEU A 50 -7.96 -22.93 -5.19
N GLU A 51 -8.63 -23.45 -6.21
CA GLU A 51 -8.16 -24.60 -6.99
C GLU A 51 -6.91 -24.26 -7.81
N ALA A 52 -6.89 -23.09 -8.45
CA ALA A 52 -5.76 -22.60 -9.23
C ALA A 52 -4.50 -22.40 -8.36
N SER A 53 -4.67 -22.07 -7.07
CA SER A 53 -3.55 -21.86 -6.15
C SER A 53 -2.63 -23.07 -6.00
N ARG A 54 -3.10 -24.29 -6.29
CA ARG A 54 -2.30 -25.53 -6.26
C ARG A 54 -1.25 -25.61 -7.38
N LYS A 55 -1.38 -24.82 -8.44
CA LYS A 55 -0.53 -24.84 -9.64
C LYS A 55 0.40 -23.63 -9.70
N ILE A 56 0.41 -22.80 -8.66
CA ILE A 56 1.26 -21.61 -8.63
C ILE A 56 2.72 -22.06 -8.44
N ASP A 57 3.57 -21.69 -9.37
CA ASP A 57 5.02 -21.87 -9.36
C ASP A 57 5.77 -20.53 -9.29
N THR A 58 5.08 -19.45 -9.59
CA THR A 58 5.66 -18.10 -9.63
C THR A 58 4.75 -17.12 -8.91
N ILE A 59 5.33 -16.30 -8.02
CA ILE A 59 4.62 -15.24 -7.29
C ILE A 59 5.25 -13.90 -7.64
N VAL A 60 4.45 -12.95 -8.09
CA VAL A 60 4.85 -11.56 -8.31
C VAL A 60 4.28 -10.72 -7.18
N LEU A 61 5.16 -10.11 -6.39
CA LEU A 61 4.79 -9.29 -5.24
C LEU A 61 4.97 -7.81 -5.58
N ASP A 62 3.97 -6.99 -5.30
CA ASP A 62 4.17 -5.55 -5.25
C ASP A 62 5.07 -5.18 -4.07
N LYS A 63 5.92 -4.17 -4.25
CA LYS A 63 6.84 -3.74 -3.20
C LYS A 63 6.13 -2.99 -2.09
N THR A 64 5.38 -1.95 -2.47
CA THR A 64 4.91 -0.95 -1.50
C THR A 64 3.61 -1.36 -0.84
N GLY A 65 3.62 -1.55 0.48
CA GLY A 65 2.44 -1.98 1.24
C GLY A 65 2.15 -3.48 1.18
N THR A 66 2.94 -4.26 0.41
CA THR A 66 2.86 -5.73 0.35
C THR A 66 4.11 -6.37 0.93
N VAL A 67 5.28 -6.09 0.36
CA VAL A 67 6.58 -6.55 0.89
C VAL A 67 7.08 -5.62 1.98
N THR A 68 6.75 -4.34 1.89
CA THR A 68 7.07 -3.31 2.89
C THR A 68 5.81 -2.89 3.64
N GLU A 69 5.98 -2.35 4.83
CA GLU A 69 4.87 -1.84 5.66
C GLU A 69 4.18 -0.61 5.07
N GLY A 70 4.67 -0.06 3.96
CA GLY A 70 4.17 1.18 3.36
C GLY A 70 4.39 2.42 4.23
N ARG A 71 5.19 2.30 5.29
CA ARG A 71 5.58 3.41 6.16
C ARG A 71 6.89 3.98 5.67
N MET A 72 6.89 5.27 5.41
CA MET A 72 8.10 6.03 5.12
C MET A 72 8.55 6.75 6.38
N ALA A 73 9.85 6.84 6.57
CA ALA A 73 10.47 7.64 7.63
C ALA A 73 11.58 8.50 7.04
N LEU A 74 11.82 9.66 7.65
CA LEU A 74 12.94 10.53 7.29
C LEU A 74 14.23 9.89 7.82
N ALA A 75 15.05 9.34 6.91
CA ALA A 75 16.32 8.70 7.28
C ALA A 75 17.39 9.73 7.66
N THR A 76 17.52 10.81 6.89
CA THR A 76 18.56 11.81 7.09
C THR A 76 18.06 13.19 6.68
N CYS A 77 18.45 14.20 7.42
CA CYS A 77 18.27 15.62 7.07
C CYS A 77 19.65 16.28 7.12
N ILE A 78 20.10 16.84 6.00
CA ILE A 78 21.38 17.52 5.85
C ILE A 78 21.10 19.01 5.65
N PRO A 79 21.26 19.84 6.69
CA PRO A 79 21.10 21.28 6.56
C PRO A 79 22.25 21.88 5.75
N LEU A 80 21.93 22.81 4.85
CA LEU A 80 22.89 23.51 4.01
C LEU A 80 22.86 25.00 4.26
N PHE A 81 23.88 25.72 3.80
CA PHE A 81 23.98 27.20 3.83
C PHE A 81 23.81 27.82 5.23
N GLY A 82 24.28 27.12 6.26
CA GLY A 82 24.21 27.62 7.64
C GLY A 82 22.83 27.48 8.31
N SER A 83 21.91 26.77 7.67
CA SER A 83 20.64 26.38 8.29
C SER A 83 20.86 25.34 9.39
N THR A 84 19.94 25.29 10.36
CA THR A 84 19.91 24.21 11.36
C THR A 84 18.96 23.13 10.93
N ARG A 85 19.13 21.89 11.44
CA ARG A 85 18.21 20.78 11.22
C ARG A 85 16.79 21.14 11.63
N GLU A 86 16.64 21.79 12.78
CA GLU A 86 15.35 22.24 13.30
C GLU A 86 14.66 23.22 12.35
N ALA A 87 15.39 24.19 11.79
CA ALA A 87 14.83 25.15 10.83
C ALA A 87 14.38 24.49 9.52
N VAL A 88 15.14 23.50 9.04
CA VAL A 88 14.76 22.74 7.84
C VAL A 88 13.51 21.90 8.11
N LEU A 89 13.49 21.16 9.21
CA LEU A 89 12.34 20.33 9.59
C LEU A 89 11.10 21.17 9.87
N PHE A 90 11.25 22.33 10.53
CA PHE A 90 10.14 23.24 10.80
C PHE A 90 9.48 23.72 9.51
N ASN A 91 10.26 24.25 8.58
CA ASN A 91 9.72 24.79 7.34
C ASN A 91 9.14 23.68 6.44
N ALA A 92 9.87 22.57 6.28
CA ALA A 92 9.42 21.44 5.46
C ALA A 92 8.21 20.74 6.07
N GLY A 93 8.21 20.48 7.38
CA GLY A 93 7.12 19.85 8.09
C GLY A 93 5.86 20.72 8.07
N ALA A 94 5.99 22.02 8.34
CA ALA A 94 4.87 22.96 8.28
C ALA A 94 4.24 23.00 6.87
N LEU A 95 5.05 23.04 5.81
CA LEU A 95 4.54 23.02 4.44
C LEU A 95 3.80 21.70 4.14
N GLU A 96 4.42 20.57 4.47
CA GLU A 96 3.91 19.24 4.14
C GLU A 96 2.68 18.83 4.98
N GLN A 97 2.29 19.58 6.01
CA GLN A 97 0.98 19.37 6.67
C GLN A 97 -0.19 19.51 5.69
N GLY A 98 -0.03 20.29 4.62
CA GLY A 98 -1.02 20.40 3.53
C GLY A 98 -1.01 19.19 2.56
N SER A 99 -0.06 18.27 2.70
CA SER A 99 0.18 17.17 1.75
C SER A 99 -0.37 15.83 2.23
N GLU A 100 -1.06 15.11 1.36
CA GLU A 100 -1.46 13.71 1.61
C GLU A 100 -0.41 12.69 1.15
N HIS A 101 0.69 13.15 0.56
CA HIS A 101 1.73 12.29 0.01
C HIS A 101 2.50 11.56 1.12
N LEU A 102 2.88 10.29 0.90
CA LEU A 102 3.60 9.48 1.90
C LEU A 102 4.93 10.11 2.36
N ILE A 103 5.64 10.78 1.45
CA ILE A 103 6.88 11.50 1.77
C ILE A 103 6.58 12.70 2.67
N GLY A 104 5.54 13.47 2.37
CA GLY A 104 5.11 14.59 3.19
C GLY A 104 4.78 14.16 4.61
N ARG A 105 3.99 13.08 4.76
CA ARG A 105 3.67 12.51 6.08
C ARG A 105 4.92 12.08 6.86
N ALA A 106 5.93 11.53 6.19
CA ALA A 106 7.18 11.14 6.84
C ALA A 106 7.99 12.36 7.33
N ILE A 107 7.97 13.45 6.56
CA ILE A 107 8.62 14.72 6.96
C ILE A 107 7.88 15.34 8.15
N VAL A 108 6.55 15.40 8.10
CA VAL A 108 5.70 15.88 9.21
C VAL A 108 5.95 15.07 10.48
N ALA A 109 5.94 13.75 10.38
CA ALA A 109 6.17 12.86 11.53
C ALA A 109 7.54 13.13 12.17
N ALA A 110 8.60 13.27 11.37
CA ALA A 110 9.93 13.57 11.87
C ALA A 110 10.03 14.99 12.51
N ALA A 111 9.29 15.95 11.95
CA ALA A 111 9.24 17.29 12.51
C ALA A 111 8.45 17.33 13.83
N ASP A 112 7.34 16.62 13.93
CA ASP A 112 6.51 16.52 15.15
C ASP A 112 7.25 15.81 16.30
N GLU A 113 8.15 14.88 15.99
CA GLU A 113 8.98 14.21 17.00
C GLU A 113 10.03 15.15 17.62
N GLU A 114 10.55 16.10 16.84
CA GLU A 114 11.64 16.99 17.27
C GLU A 114 11.14 18.38 17.71
N LEU A 115 9.96 18.80 17.26
CA LEU A 115 9.46 20.17 17.41
C LEU A 115 8.08 20.20 18.07
N ALA A 116 7.83 21.21 18.88
CA ALA A 116 6.55 21.42 19.55
C ALA A 116 5.60 22.24 18.66
N GLY A 117 4.81 21.55 17.84
CA GLY A 117 3.77 22.15 17.00
C GLY A 117 4.31 22.80 15.72
N LEU A 118 3.62 22.56 14.63
CA LEU A 118 3.93 23.11 13.32
C LEU A 118 2.76 24.00 12.86
N PRO A 119 3.03 25.22 12.33
CA PRO A 119 1.99 26.06 11.77
C PRO A 119 1.44 25.45 10.46
N LEU A 120 0.18 25.74 10.15
CA LEU A 120 -0.38 25.37 8.85
C LEU A 120 0.16 26.33 7.77
N PRO A 121 0.48 25.83 6.58
CA PRO A 121 0.88 26.67 5.46
C PRO A 121 -0.29 27.46 4.90
N THR A 122 -0.02 28.64 4.33
CA THR A 122 -0.94 29.37 3.48
C THR A 122 -0.49 29.27 2.02
N ASP A 123 -1.41 29.52 1.07
CA ASP A 123 -1.13 29.45 -0.37
C ASP A 123 -0.49 28.14 -0.83
N PHE A 124 -0.88 27.03 -0.17
CA PHE A 124 -0.36 25.71 -0.45
C PHE A 124 -0.76 25.23 -1.84
N SER A 125 0.20 24.76 -2.62
CA SER A 125 -0.03 24.18 -3.93
C SER A 125 0.91 23.01 -4.19
N VAL A 126 0.41 22.00 -4.91
CA VAL A 126 1.15 20.78 -5.27
C VAL A 126 1.33 20.74 -6.79
N THR A 127 2.56 20.49 -7.22
CA THR A 127 2.86 20.12 -8.61
C THR A 127 3.06 18.61 -8.68
N PRO A 128 2.12 17.86 -9.30
CA PRO A 128 2.15 16.41 -9.32
C PRO A 128 3.49 15.83 -9.80
N GLY A 129 4.08 14.92 -9.01
CA GLY A 129 5.34 14.26 -9.33
C GLY A 129 6.60 15.12 -9.17
N LEU A 130 6.48 16.40 -8.81
CA LEU A 130 7.60 17.32 -8.65
C LEU A 130 7.78 17.81 -7.21
N GLY A 131 6.73 18.34 -6.57
CA GLY A 131 6.84 18.85 -5.22
C GLY A 131 5.64 19.71 -4.78
N ALA A 132 5.77 20.34 -3.63
CA ALA A 132 4.81 21.27 -3.04
C ALA A 132 5.47 22.61 -2.72
N GLN A 133 4.67 23.66 -2.71
CA GLN A 133 5.10 25.02 -2.31
C GLN A 133 3.97 25.74 -1.56
N GLY A 134 4.34 26.69 -0.75
CA GLY A 134 3.40 27.52 0.03
C GLY A 134 4.13 28.54 0.88
N VAL A 135 3.39 29.19 1.75
CA VAL A 135 3.93 30.21 2.66
C VAL A 135 3.83 29.68 4.10
N VAL A 136 4.96 29.63 4.78
CA VAL A 136 5.09 29.28 6.21
C VAL A 136 5.62 30.48 6.95
N GLU A 137 4.84 31.01 7.88
CA GLU A 137 5.19 32.24 8.66
C GLU A 137 5.72 33.40 7.81
N GLY A 138 5.05 33.65 6.67
CA GLY A 138 5.41 34.73 5.76
C GLY A 138 6.62 34.46 4.85
N ARG A 139 7.17 33.23 4.87
CA ARG A 139 8.28 32.81 4.01
C ARG A 139 7.80 31.86 2.93
N ASN A 140 8.23 32.06 1.70
CA ASN A 140 8.00 31.11 0.64
C ASN A 140 8.84 29.84 0.88
N VAL A 141 8.19 28.70 1.00
CA VAL A 141 8.81 27.39 1.20
C VAL A 141 8.43 26.50 0.04
N ALA A 142 9.39 25.73 -0.44
CA ALA A 142 9.17 24.72 -1.47
C ALA A 142 9.89 23.43 -1.08
N VAL A 143 9.18 22.30 -1.21
CA VAL A 143 9.69 20.95 -0.95
C VAL A 143 9.45 20.10 -2.20
N GLY A 144 10.48 19.47 -2.72
CA GLY A 144 10.32 18.69 -3.96
C GLY A 144 11.64 18.20 -4.52
N ARG A 145 11.53 17.60 -5.70
CA ARG A 145 12.70 17.09 -6.42
C ARG A 145 13.59 18.24 -6.90
N VAL A 146 14.86 17.95 -7.12
CA VAL A 146 15.84 18.92 -7.67
C VAL A 146 15.32 19.64 -8.91
N LYS A 147 14.62 18.93 -9.78
CA LYS A 147 13.99 19.50 -10.99
C LYS A 147 12.95 20.58 -10.67
N PHE A 148 12.15 20.40 -9.62
CA PHE A 148 11.14 21.36 -9.19
C PHE A 148 11.75 22.71 -8.83
N HIS A 149 12.84 22.71 -8.07
CA HIS A 149 13.55 23.90 -7.68
C HIS A 149 14.23 24.60 -8.85
N GLY A 150 14.75 23.85 -9.83
CA GLY A 150 15.32 24.41 -11.05
C GLY A 150 14.30 25.14 -11.93
N GLU A 151 13.09 24.59 -12.05
CA GLU A 151 11.99 25.23 -12.79
C GLU A 151 11.45 26.47 -12.07
N ALA A 152 11.54 26.50 -10.72
CA ALA A 152 11.21 27.68 -9.91
C ALA A 152 12.31 28.75 -9.90
N GLY A 153 13.37 28.59 -10.67
CA GLY A 153 14.46 29.58 -10.78
C GLY A 153 15.48 29.54 -9.64
N THR A 154 15.42 28.52 -8.79
CA THR A 154 16.42 28.34 -7.70
C THR A 154 17.66 27.67 -8.26
N ALA A 155 18.80 28.36 -8.23
CA ALA A 155 20.09 27.78 -8.61
C ALA A 155 20.53 26.73 -7.58
N ILE A 156 20.56 25.46 -8.00
CA ILE A 156 21.05 24.35 -7.18
C ILE A 156 22.50 24.06 -7.57
N SER A 157 23.42 24.17 -6.61
CA SER A 157 24.84 23.87 -6.87
C SER A 157 25.06 22.39 -7.21
N GLU A 158 26.14 22.10 -7.92
CA GLU A 158 26.52 20.71 -8.26
C GLU A 158 26.79 19.86 -7.01
N GLU A 159 27.32 20.46 -5.95
CA GLU A 159 27.51 19.80 -4.65
C GLU A 159 26.18 19.28 -4.06
N VAL A 160 25.14 20.13 -4.07
CA VAL A 160 23.81 19.76 -3.57
C VAL A 160 23.19 18.67 -4.47
N ARG A 161 23.40 18.76 -5.78
CA ARG A 161 22.92 17.71 -6.70
C ARG A 161 23.56 16.35 -6.43
N ALA A 162 24.86 16.33 -6.19
CA ALA A 162 25.59 15.10 -5.87
C ALA A 162 25.06 14.44 -4.59
N GLN A 163 24.83 15.23 -3.54
CA GLN A 163 24.29 14.74 -2.27
C GLN A 163 22.84 14.21 -2.37
N CYS A 164 22.05 14.70 -3.32
CA CYS A 164 20.67 14.23 -3.55
C CYS A 164 20.60 12.91 -4.36
N LEU A 165 21.71 12.43 -4.92
CA LEU A 165 21.79 11.23 -5.74
C LEU A 165 22.37 10.01 -5.01
N GLU A 166 22.92 10.19 -3.81
CA GLU A 166 23.36 9.14 -2.89
C GLU A 166 22.20 8.70 -1.96
#